data_e50f9c974ae81947e9fe444818939f26
#
_entry.id   e50f9c974ae81947e9fe444818939f26
#
_cell.length_a   1.000
_cell.length_b   1.000
_cell.length_c   1.000
_cell.angle_alpha   90.00
_cell.angle_beta   90.00
_cell.angle_gamma   90.00
#
_symmetry.space_group_name_H-M   'P 1'
#
loop_
_entity.id
_entity.type
_entity.pdbx_description
1 polymer ?
#
loop_
_entity_poly.entity_id
_entity_poly.type
_entity_poly.pdbx_seq_one_letter_code
_entity_poly.pdbx_strand_id
1 'polypeptide(L)'
;MYYTNSMKITLKNAESATKALEVLRTRLIEGFECDNDYERVPSMMMLSHLSADNHTVSLPEDFGGYRPEDAEGVQIELLKHLALSLSAEDFSCEIYNEGEYSEGEVAAKYENGRLEIKAVFYPCCRCDFLACDECGEEVISITQYEEGKTYICPECGEEIDLSEAYEECKPEIKEIVLNTK
;
A
#
# COMPACT_ATOMS: atom_id res chain seq x y z
N MET A 1 5.42 -10.33 -15.31
CA MET A 1 4.60 -9.73 -14.27
C MET A 1 5.41 -8.57 -13.69
N TYR A 2 4.89 -7.38 -13.76
CA TYR A 2 5.62 -6.15 -13.38
C TYR A 2 4.98 -5.63 -12.08
N TYR A 3 5.81 -5.34 -11.07
CA TYR A 3 5.39 -4.77 -9.81
C TYR A 3 6.25 -3.55 -9.51
N THR A 4 5.64 -2.46 -9.08
CA THR A 4 6.33 -1.26 -8.62
C THR A 4 5.92 -0.91 -7.20
N ASN A 5 6.87 -0.43 -6.45
CA ASN A 5 6.60 0.12 -5.12
C ASN A 5 7.26 1.49 -5.05
N SER A 6 6.51 2.51 -4.69
CA SER A 6 7.04 3.81 -4.35
C SER A 6 6.81 4.12 -2.88
N MET A 7 7.71 4.87 -2.26
CA MET A 7 7.58 5.26 -0.85
C MET A 7 8.09 6.68 -0.66
N LYS A 8 7.37 7.46 0.12
CA LYS A 8 7.78 8.79 0.54
C LYS A 8 7.53 8.99 2.02
N ILE A 9 8.61 9.18 2.77
CA ILE A 9 8.55 9.47 4.20
C ILE A 9 8.96 10.93 4.39
N THR A 10 8.10 11.72 5.02
CA THR A 10 8.35 13.14 5.32
C THR A 10 8.65 13.30 6.80
N LEU A 11 9.76 13.96 7.10
CA LEU A 11 10.26 14.20 8.44
C LEU A 11 10.42 15.70 8.69
N LYS A 12 10.77 16.09 9.90
CA LYS A 12 10.88 17.49 10.32
C LYS A 12 12.03 18.25 9.63
N ASN A 13 13.15 17.61 9.39
CA ASN A 13 14.37 18.23 8.85
C ASN A 13 15.30 17.19 8.20
N ALA A 14 16.40 17.67 7.60
CA ALA A 14 17.38 16.83 6.91
C ALA A 14 18.16 15.86 7.82
N GLU A 15 18.39 16.23 9.07
CA GLU A 15 19.06 15.35 10.04
C GLU A 15 18.19 14.14 10.36
N SER A 16 16.88 14.40 10.61
CA SER A 16 15.89 13.33 10.83
C SER A 16 15.75 12.43 9.60
N ALA A 17 15.76 13.00 8.40
CA ALA A 17 15.70 12.23 7.15
C ALA A 17 16.94 11.34 6.97
N THR A 18 18.14 11.85 7.25
CA THR A 18 19.38 11.05 7.20
C THR A 18 19.33 9.88 8.18
N LYS A 19 18.89 10.13 9.40
CA LYS A 19 18.74 9.09 10.42
C LYS A 19 17.70 8.04 10.05
N ALA A 20 16.56 8.47 9.51
CA ALA A 20 15.53 7.56 9.02
C ALA A 20 16.06 6.67 7.88
N LEU A 21 16.82 7.25 6.95
CA LEU A 21 17.46 6.51 5.87
C LEU A 21 18.42 5.43 6.38
N GLU A 22 19.24 5.75 7.39
CA GLU A 22 20.15 4.78 8.00
C GLU A 22 19.40 3.62 8.69
N VAL A 23 18.34 3.95 9.44
CA VAL A 23 17.49 2.95 10.09
C VAL A 23 16.87 2.00 9.08
N LEU A 24 16.28 2.54 8.01
CA LEU A 24 15.65 1.74 6.95
C LEU A 24 16.67 0.88 6.21
N ARG A 25 17.83 1.43 5.87
CA ARG A 25 18.92 0.68 5.22
C ARG A 25 19.40 -0.47 6.07
N THR A 26 19.63 -0.24 7.36
CA THR A 26 20.04 -1.28 8.29
C THR A 26 19.01 -2.39 8.34
N ARG A 27 17.73 -2.06 8.46
CA ARG A 27 16.65 -3.06 8.52
C ARG A 27 16.51 -3.84 7.22
N LEU A 28 16.67 -3.20 6.06
CA LEU A 28 16.64 -3.87 4.76
C LEU A 28 17.84 -4.81 4.56
N ILE A 29 19.03 -4.44 5.10
CA ILE A 29 20.23 -5.30 5.05
C ILE A 29 20.08 -6.53 5.95
N GLU A 30 19.57 -6.35 7.17
CA GLU A 30 19.28 -7.45 8.11
C GLU A 30 18.24 -8.42 7.53
N GLY A 31 17.40 -7.91 6.63
CA GLY A 31 16.31 -8.64 6.01
C GLY A 31 15.13 -8.77 6.95
N PHE A 32 14.04 -9.25 6.38
CA PHE A 32 12.93 -9.78 7.14
C PHE A 32 13.21 -11.28 7.32
N GLU A 33 12.73 -11.89 8.39
CA GLU A 33 12.71 -13.35 8.55
C GLU A 33 11.73 -13.92 7.53
N CYS A 34 12.18 -14.05 6.30
CA CYS A 34 11.41 -14.55 5.18
C CYS A 34 11.97 -15.92 4.83
N ASP A 35 11.10 -16.93 4.83
CA ASP A 35 11.49 -18.34 4.61
C ASP A 35 11.87 -18.65 3.15
N ASN A 36 11.90 -17.66 2.26
CA ASN A 36 12.21 -17.90 0.85
C ASN A 36 13.04 -16.78 0.18
N ASP A 37 13.86 -17.18 -0.80
CA ASP A 37 14.73 -16.28 -1.56
C ASP A 37 13.97 -15.23 -2.40
N TYR A 38 12.66 -15.42 -2.64
CA TYR A 38 11.85 -14.51 -3.43
C TYR A 38 11.60 -13.17 -2.74
N GLU A 39 11.63 -13.11 -1.41
CA GLU A 39 11.40 -11.88 -0.64
C GLU A 39 12.71 -11.11 -0.39
N ARG A 40 13.87 -11.76 -0.50
CA ARG A 40 15.17 -11.14 -0.28
C ARG A 40 15.61 -10.21 -1.41
N VAL A 41 15.29 -10.56 -2.65
CA VAL A 41 15.69 -9.78 -3.83
C VAL A 41 15.03 -8.41 -3.85
N PRO A 42 13.72 -8.26 -3.63
CA PRO A 42 13.08 -6.95 -3.56
C PRO A 42 13.68 -6.04 -2.47
N SER A 43 14.01 -6.57 -1.28
CA SER A 43 14.65 -5.78 -0.22
C SER A 43 15.99 -5.20 -0.65
N MET A 44 16.83 -5.99 -1.33
CA MET A 44 18.12 -5.54 -1.85
C MET A 44 17.96 -4.50 -2.96
N MET A 45 16.94 -4.65 -3.80
CA MET A 45 16.61 -3.67 -4.82
C MET A 45 16.13 -2.36 -4.18
N MET A 46 15.19 -2.40 -3.22
CA MET A 46 14.76 -1.23 -2.46
C MET A 46 15.94 -0.48 -1.83
N LEU A 47 16.89 -1.23 -1.24
CA LEU A 47 18.07 -0.65 -0.63
C LEU A 47 18.90 0.19 -1.58
N SER A 48 19.08 -0.24 -2.84
CA SER A 48 19.91 0.44 -3.84
C SER A 48 19.30 1.75 -4.35
N HIS A 49 17.98 1.91 -4.27
CA HIS A 49 17.25 3.09 -4.75
C HIS A 49 16.74 4.01 -3.65
N LEU A 50 16.80 3.56 -2.39
CA LEU A 50 16.38 4.37 -1.26
C LEU A 50 17.32 5.57 -1.07
N SER A 51 16.78 6.78 -1.08
CA SER A 51 17.53 8.03 -0.97
C SER A 51 16.88 9.01 0.00
N ALA A 52 17.67 9.98 0.48
CA ALA A 52 17.17 11.09 1.28
C ALA A 52 17.50 12.42 0.61
N ASP A 53 16.56 13.34 0.61
CA ASP A 53 16.71 14.72 0.19
C ASP A 53 15.96 15.65 1.15
N ASN A 54 16.66 16.68 1.64
CA ASN A 54 16.13 17.62 2.63
C ASN A 54 15.48 16.91 3.83
N HIS A 55 14.15 16.93 3.90
CA HIS A 55 13.34 16.33 4.97
C HIS A 55 12.56 15.10 4.52
N THR A 56 12.92 14.52 3.38
CA THR A 56 12.21 13.40 2.77
C THR A 56 13.13 12.22 2.55
N VAL A 57 12.66 11.02 2.88
CA VAL A 57 13.25 9.75 2.43
C VAL A 57 12.32 9.17 1.38
N SER A 58 12.84 8.78 0.25
CA SER A 58 12.04 8.28 -0.87
C SER A 58 12.62 7.05 -1.54
N LEU A 59 11.71 6.22 -2.02
CA LEU A 59 11.92 5.19 -3.02
C LEU A 59 11.14 5.65 -4.26
N PRO A 60 11.81 5.87 -5.41
CA PRO A 60 11.15 6.40 -6.60
C PRO A 60 10.17 5.41 -7.21
N GLU A 61 9.26 5.94 -8.01
CA GLU A 61 8.39 5.16 -8.89
C GLU A 61 9.22 4.35 -9.91
N ASP A 62 8.60 3.39 -10.56
CA ASP A 62 9.21 2.49 -11.58
C ASP A 62 10.24 1.50 -11.05
N PHE A 63 10.19 1.19 -9.79
CA PHE A 63 11.10 0.26 -9.19
C PHE A 63 10.43 -1.10 -8.97
N GLY A 64 10.99 -2.17 -9.57
CA GLY A 64 10.52 -3.54 -9.34
C GLY A 64 10.59 -3.92 -7.86
N GLY A 65 9.48 -4.37 -7.30
CA GLY A 65 9.35 -4.59 -5.87
C GLY A 65 8.53 -5.83 -5.52
N TYR A 66 7.98 -5.81 -4.34
CA TYR A 66 7.04 -6.83 -3.87
C TYR A 66 5.72 -6.75 -4.63
N ARG A 67 5.02 -7.86 -4.72
CA ARG A 67 3.62 -7.86 -5.12
C ARG A 67 2.83 -6.98 -4.15
N PRO A 68 1.80 -6.26 -4.58
CA PRO A 68 1.01 -5.41 -3.69
C PRO A 68 0.51 -6.13 -2.44
N GLU A 69 0.04 -7.37 -2.57
CA GLU A 69 -0.43 -8.22 -1.48
C GLU A 69 0.66 -8.63 -0.47
N ASP A 70 1.92 -8.77 -0.94
CA ASP A 70 3.07 -9.12 -0.10
C ASP A 70 3.76 -7.86 0.47
N ALA A 71 3.74 -6.76 -0.30
CA ALA A 71 4.40 -5.51 0.03
C ALA A 71 3.86 -4.87 1.30
N GLU A 72 2.55 -4.97 1.54
CA GLU A 72 1.90 -4.40 2.72
C GLU A 72 2.56 -4.89 4.02
N GLY A 73 2.76 -6.19 4.16
CA GLY A 73 3.37 -6.78 5.36
C GLY A 73 4.78 -6.24 5.62
N VAL A 74 5.62 -6.21 4.60
CA VAL A 74 7.00 -5.70 4.67
C VAL A 74 7.01 -4.21 5.02
N GLN A 75 6.17 -3.43 4.38
CA GLN A 75 6.10 -1.98 4.58
C GLN A 75 5.59 -1.62 5.97
N ILE A 76 4.59 -2.31 6.49
CA ILE A 76 4.09 -2.14 7.85
C ILE A 76 5.20 -2.44 8.87
N GLU A 77 5.96 -3.51 8.69
CA GLU A 77 7.08 -3.85 9.59
C GLU A 77 8.22 -2.82 9.51
N LEU A 78 8.52 -2.28 8.33
CA LEU A 78 9.48 -1.18 8.18
C LEU A 78 9.02 0.08 8.94
N LEU A 79 7.74 0.45 8.83
CA LEU A 79 7.18 1.62 9.51
C LEU A 79 7.15 1.45 11.03
N LYS A 80 6.83 0.26 11.54
CA LYS A 80 6.92 -0.08 12.96
C LYS A 80 8.34 0.04 13.47
N HIS A 81 9.31 -0.53 12.74
CA HIS A 81 10.72 -0.45 13.09
C HIS A 81 11.22 0.99 13.10
N LEU A 82 10.82 1.79 12.10
CA LEU A 82 11.16 3.20 12.01
C LEU A 82 10.61 3.97 13.21
N ALA A 83 9.34 3.80 13.57
CA ALA A 83 8.71 4.46 14.71
C ALA A 83 9.41 4.13 16.05
N LEU A 84 9.78 2.88 16.26
CA LEU A 84 10.53 2.46 17.44
C LEU A 84 11.93 3.07 17.49
N SER A 85 12.62 3.14 16.35
CA SER A 85 14.00 3.65 16.25
C SER A 85 14.07 5.18 16.31
N LEU A 86 13.03 5.87 15.81
CA LEU A 86 12.92 7.33 15.79
C LEU A 86 11.97 7.86 16.88
N SER A 87 11.88 7.21 18.00
CA SER A 87 10.86 7.45 19.05
C SER A 87 10.65 8.90 19.52
N ALA A 88 11.57 9.82 19.19
CA ALA A 88 11.48 11.25 19.50
C ALA A 88 11.11 12.12 18.29
N GLU A 89 10.94 11.55 17.11
CA GLU A 89 10.77 12.29 15.87
C GLU A 89 9.48 11.90 15.14
N ASP A 90 8.63 12.88 14.90
CA ASP A 90 7.39 12.68 14.16
C ASP A 90 7.69 12.52 12.66
N PHE A 91 6.89 11.68 11.98
CA PHE A 91 6.94 11.51 10.54
C PHE A 91 5.58 11.15 9.95
N SER A 92 5.43 11.38 8.64
CA SER A 92 4.35 10.82 7.82
C SER A 92 4.93 9.99 6.68
N CYS A 93 4.18 9.01 6.21
CA CYS A 93 4.59 8.14 5.13
C CYS A 93 3.41 7.88 4.18
N GLU A 94 3.71 7.90 2.90
CA GLU A 94 2.83 7.50 1.82
C GLU A 94 3.55 6.47 0.97
N ILE A 95 2.90 5.34 0.71
CA ILE A 95 3.42 4.25 -0.10
C ILE A 95 2.36 3.88 -1.12
N TYR A 96 2.79 3.66 -2.35
CA TYR A 96 1.95 3.17 -3.43
C TYR A 96 2.57 1.91 -4.02
N ASN A 97 1.75 0.88 -4.18
CA ASN A 97 2.12 -0.40 -4.75
C ASN A 97 1.24 -0.66 -5.97
N GLU A 98 1.86 -0.95 -7.10
CA GLU A 98 1.17 -1.23 -8.34
C GLU A 98 1.61 -2.59 -8.89
N GLY A 99 0.66 -3.39 -9.29
CA GLY A 99 0.84 -4.65 -10.01
C GLY A 99 0.03 -4.66 -11.29
N GLU A 100 0.15 -5.73 -12.04
CA GLU A 100 -0.58 -5.89 -13.31
C GLU A 100 -2.10 -5.95 -13.10
N TYR A 101 -2.54 -6.48 -11.95
CA TYR A 101 -3.96 -6.73 -11.64
C TYR A 101 -4.38 -6.27 -10.24
N SER A 102 -3.49 -5.65 -9.49
CA SER A 102 -3.77 -5.24 -8.11
C SER A 102 -3.01 -3.97 -7.75
N GLU A 103 -3.55 -3.20 -6.84
CA GLU A 103 -2.95 -1.98 -6.31
C GLU A 103 -3.02 -1.97 -4.79
N GLY A 104 -2.14 -1.19 -4.16
CA GLY A 104 -2.17 -1.02 -2.72
C GLY A 104 -1.63 0.34 -2.30
N GLU A 105 -2.21 0.89 -1.25
CA GLU A 105 -1.79 2.15 -0.65
C GLU A 105 -1.54 1.95 0.84
N VAL A 106 -0.43 2.47 1.36
CA VAL A 106 -0.17 2.52 2.79
C VAL A 106 0.10 3.96 3.18
N ALA A 107 -0.73 4.50 4.05
CA ALA A 107 -0.52 5.78 4.69
C ALA A 107 -0.18 5.58 6.16
N ALA A 108 0.83 6.27 6.66
CA ALA A 108 1.20 6.22 8.06
C ALA A 108 1.48 7.61 8.63
N LYS A 109 1.15 7.79 9.91
CA LYS A 109 1.48 8.96 10.69
C LYS A 109 2.03 8.52 12.04
N TYR A 110 3.22 9.01 12.37
CA TYR A 110 3.81 8.85 13.69
C TYR A 110 3.91 10.19 14.37
N GLU A 111 3.27 10.33 15.50
CA GLU A 111 3.22 11.58 16.25
C GLU A 111 3.11 11.29 17.75
N ASN A 112 3.93 11.97 18.56
CA ASN A 112 3.91 11.86 20.02
C ASN A 112 4.03 10.43 20.57
N GLY A 113 4.71 9.53 19.87
CA GLY A 113 4.88 8.14 20.28
C GLY A 113 3.72 7.22 19.91
N ARG A 114 2.85 7.66 19.00
CA ARG A 114 1.73 6.89 18.45
C ARG A 114 1.91 6.76 16.94
N LEU A 115 1.96 5.53 16.45
CA LEU A 115 1.97 5.19 15.03
C LEU A 115 0.58 4.75 14.60
N GLU A 116 0.03 5.42 13.64
CA GLU A 116 -1.22 5.07 12.95
C GLU A 116 -0.89 4.68 11.52
N ILE A 117 -1.33 3.51 11.08
CA ILE A 117 -1.16 3.01 9.72
C ILE A 117 -2.53 2.66 9.16
N LYS A 118 -2.80 3.11 7.96
CA LYS A 118 -3.93 2.68 7.15
C LYS A 118 -3.40 2.10 5.86
N ALA A 119 -3.65 0.83 5.62
CA ALA A 119 -3.37 0.15 4.37
C ALA A 119 -4.68 -0.16 3.65
N VAL A 120 -4.69 0.06 2.35
CA VAL A 120 -5.82 -0.25 1.46
C VAL A 120 -5.27 -1.08 0.32
N PHE A 121 -5.83 -2.26 0.12
CA PHE A 121 -5.47 -3.16 -0.95
C PHE A 121 -6.66 -3.33 -1.90
N TYR A 122 -6.42 -3.16 -3.19
CA TYR A 122 -7.39 -3.36 -4.26
C TYR A 122 -7.04 -4.65 -4.98
N PRO A 123 -7.84 -5.74 -4.83
CA PRO A 123 -7.53 -7.06 -5.38
C PRO A 123 -7.63 -7.13 -6.90
N CYS A 124 -8.33 -6.19 -7.52
CA CYS A 124 -8.29 -5.93 -8.97
C CYS A 124 -7.94 -4.46 -9.20
N CYS A 125 -7.36 -4.14 -10.36
CA CYS A 125 -7.07 -2.75 -10.72
C CYS A 125 -8.31 -1.91 -10.48
N ARG A 126 -8.22 -0.89 -9.60
CA ARG A 126 -9.32 -0.02 -9.13
C ARG A 126 -10.54 -0.06 -10.05
N CYS A 127 -11.49 -0.94 -9.75
CA CYS A 127 -12.75 -0.96 -10.44
C CYS A 127 -13.56 0.25 -9.97
N ASP A 128 -13.62 1.30 -10.77
CA ASP A 128 -14.49 2.43 -10.48
C ASP A 128 -15.97 2.08 -10.66
N PHE A 129 -16.24 1.05 -11.49
CA PHE A 129 -17.59 0.61 -11.85
C PHE A 129 -17.69 -0.92 -11.80
N LEU A 130 -18.88 -1.39 -11.43
CA LEU A 130 -19.28 -2.78 -11.58
C LEU A 130 -19.99 -2.93 -12.95
N ALA A 131 -19.59 -3.93 -13.70
CA ALA A 131 -20.06 -4.15 -15.08
C ALA A 131 -21.09 -5.29 -15.15
N CYS A 132 -21.85 -5.29 -16.22
CA CYS A 132 -22.77 -6.36 -16.57
C CYS A 132 -22.01 -7.57 -17.13
N ASP A 133 -22.21 -8.75 -16.57
CA ASP A 133 -21.58 -10.00 -17.00
C ASP A 133 -22.00 -10.44 -18.42
N GLU A 134 -23.19 -10.02 -18.86
CA GLU A 134 -23.74 -10.40 -20.17
C GLU A 134 -23.17 -9.55 -21.34
N CYS A 135 -22.98 -8.25 -21.11
CA CYS A 135 -22.55 -7.35 -22.19
C CYS A 135 -21.31 -6.53 -21.89
N GLY A 136 -20.79 -6.56 -20.64
CA GLY A 136 -19.60 -5.83 -20.24
C GLY A 136 -19.83 -4.33 -19.98
N GLU A 137 -21.08 -3.83 -20.08
CA GLU A 137 -21.37 -2.41 -19.86
C GLU A 137 -21.30 -2.03 -18.39
N GLU A 138 -20.78 -0.86 -18.09
CA GLU A 138 -20.72 -0.30 -16.73
C GLU A 138 -22.13 -0.02 -16.20
N VAL A 139 -22.46 -0.60 -15.05
CA VAL A 139 -23.82 -0.53 -14.48
C VAL A 139 -23.90 0.49 -13.35
N ILE A 140 -22.94 0.45 -12.41
CA ILE A 140 -22.93 1.33 -11.25
C ILE A 140 -21.52 1.53 -10.73
N SER A 141 -21.23 2.72 -10.20
CA SER A 141 -19.99 2.96 -9.48
C SER A 141 -19.90 2.09 -8.21
N ILE A 142 -18.72 1.54 -7.94
CA ILE A 142 -18.47 0.73 -6.74
C ILE A 142 -18.80 1.49 -5.44
N THR A 143 -18.63 2.81 -5.44
CA THR A 143 -18.97 3.68 -4.30
C THR A 143 -20.47 3.90 -4.09
N GLN A 144 -21.28 3.56 -5.08
CA GLN A 144 -22.74 3.71 -5.06
C GLN A 144 -23.46 2.35 -4.96
N TYR A 145 -22.69 1.26 -4.94
CA TYR A 145 -23.27 -0.07 -4.76
C TYR A 145 -23.94 -0.20 -3.39
N GLU A 146 -25.13 -0.80 -3.39
CA GLU A 146 -25.92 -1.11 -2.19
C GLU A 146 -26.12 -2.63 -2.11
N GLU A 147 -25.63 -3.27 -1.07
CA GLU A 147 -25.73 -4.70 -0.87
C GLU A 147 -27.19 -5.17 -0.86
N GLY A 148 -27.46 -6.28 -1.58
CA GLY A 148 -28.80 -6.87 -1.70
C GLY A 148 -29.76 -6.14 -2.64
N LYS A 149 -29.28 -5.14 -3.39
CA LYS A 149 -30.05 -4.45 -4.41
C LYS A 149 -29.79 -5.05 -5.78
N THR A 150 -30.84 -5.27 -6.53
CA THR A 150 -30.77 -5.67 -7.94
C THR A 150 -30.68 -4.44 -8.84
N TYR A 151 -29.84 -4.52 -9.86
CA TYR A 151 -29.58 -3.44 -10.82
C TYR A 151 -30.09 -3.84 -12.21
N ILE A 152 -30.44 -2.85 -13.03
CA ILE A 152 -30.83 -3.07 -14.43
C ILE A 152 -29.70 -2.54 -15.30
N CYS A 153 -29.14 -3.40 -16.17
CA CYS A 153 -28.14 -2.98 -17.13
C CYS A 153 -28.73 -1.94 -18.10
N PRO A 154 -28.08 -0.78 -18.28
CA PRO A 154 -28.59 0.28 -19.14
C PRO A 154 -28.56 -0.11 -20.62
N GLU A 155 -27.72 -1.04 -21.04
CA GLU A 155 -27.55 -1.44 -22.44
C GLU A 155 -28.43 -2.64 -22.80
N CYS A 156 -28.35 -3.77 -22.09
CA CYS A 156 -29.12 -4.98 -22.44
C CYS A 156 -30.47 -5.09 -21.72
N GLY A 157 -30.70 -4.31 -20.65
CA GLY A 157 -31.93 -4.33 -19.88
C GLY A 157 -32.09 -5.51 -18.94
N GLU A 158 -31.08 -6.36 -18.79
CA GLU A 158 -31.09 -7.49 -17.87
C GLU A 158 -31.04 -7.03 -16.41
N GLU A 159 -31.72 -7.81 -15.56
CA GLU A 159 -31.73 -7.62 -14.10
C GLU A 159 -30.53 -8.38 -13.51
N ILE A 160 -29.63 -7.68 -12.83
CA ILE A 160 -28.32 -8.18 -12.42
C ILE A 160 -28.14 -8.09 -10.91
N ASP A 161 -27.63 -9.16 -10.32
CA ASP A 161 -27.05 -9.17 -8.99
C ASP A 161 -25.53 -8.94 -9.11
N LEU A 162 -25.05 -7.80 -8.64
CA LEU A 162 -23.65 -7.42 -8.70
C LEU A 162 -22.87 -7.76 -7.41
N SER A 163 -23.42 -8.60 -6.54
CA SER A 163 -22.81 -8.92 -5.24
C SER A 163 -21.46 -9.65 -5.38
N GLU A 164 -21.34 -10.58 -6.30
CA GLU A 164 -20.10 -11.31 -6.57
C GLU A 164 -19.03 -10.37 -7.14
N ALA A 165 -19.37 -9.59 -8.16
CA ALA A 165 -18.46 -8.60 -8.74
C ALA A 165 -17.99 -7.57 -7.72
N TYR A 166 -18.87 -7.12 -6.82
CA TYR A 166 -18.51 -6.22 -5.73
C TYR A 166 -17.53 -6.86 -4.75
N GLU A 167 -17.78 -8.11 -4.32
CA GLU A 167 -16.88 -8.83 -3.42
C GLU A 167 -15.48 -9.02 -4.01
N GLU A 168 -15.38 -9.22 -5.33
CA GLU A 168 -14.10 -9.34 -6.03
C GLU A 168 -13.35 -8.00 -6.17
N CYS A 169 -14.08 -6.88 -6.24
CA CYS A 169 -13.50 -5.56 -6.48
C CYS A 169 -13.37 -4.69 -5.22
N LYS A 170 -14.04 -5.04 -4.14
CA LYS A 170 -14.02 -4.20 -2.93
C LYS A 170 -12.62 -4.11 -2.33
N PRO A 171 -12.22 -2.90 -1.88
CA PRO A 171 -10.92 -2.75 -1.22
C PRO A 171 -10.88 -3.45 0.14
N GLU A 172 -9.78 -4.12 0.41
CA GLU A 172 -9.44 -4.58 1.76
C GLU A 172 -8.78 -3.45 2.53
N ILE A 173 -9.29 -3.13 3.72
CA ILE A 173 -8.78 -2.04 4.56
C ILE A 173 -8.25 -2.62 5.86
N LYS A 174 -7.01 -2.24 6.19
CA LYS A 174 -6.35 -2.60 7.44
C LYS A 174 -5.90 -1.36 8.18
N GLU A 175 -6.33 -1.22 9.42
CA GLU A 175 -5.93 -0.13 10.30
C GLU A 175 -5.14 -0.67 11.49
N ILE A 176 -3.98 -0.08 11.74
CA ILE A 176 -3.07 -0.47 12.83
C ILE A 176 -2.74 0.76 13.65
N VAL A 177 -2.85 0.64 14.96
CA VAL A 177 -2.43 1.66 15.91
C VAL A 177 -1.46 1.03 16.91
N LEU A 178 -0.27 1.62 17.01
CA LEU A 178 0.77 1.21 17.94
C LEU A 178 1.20 2.38 18.82
N ASN A 179 1.31 2.14 20.12
CA ASN A 179 1.91 3.06 21.08
C ASN A 179 3.33 2.58 21.36
N THR A 180 4.33 3.45 21.17
CA THR A 180 5.76 3.14 21.36
C THR A 180 6.31 3.68 22.67
N LYS A 181 5.46 4.30 23.49
CA LYS A 181 5.79 4.83 24.82
C LYS A 181 5.08 4.05 25.91
#